data_ff7aa8f716044633b13e0f5cda3561f7
#
_entry.id   ff7aa8f716044633b13e0f5cda3561f7
#
_cell.length_a   1.000
_cell.length_b   1.000
_cell.length_c   1.000
_cell.angle_alpha   90.00
_cell.angle_beta   90.00
_cell.angle_gamma   90.00
#
_symmetry.space_group_name_H-M   'P 1'
#
loop_
_entity.id
_entity.type
_entity.pdbx_description
1 polymer ?
#
loop_
_entity_poly.entity_id
_entity_poly.type
_entity_poly.pdbx_seq_one_letter_code
_entity_poly.pdbx_strand_id
1 'polypeptide(L)' 'MKKLTIKDQLEIAETNLDVAKEAVHEANLACTDYEESKRLRILYYHVTSVLLEIRDNLKKLK' A
#
# COMPACT_ATOMS: atom_id res chain seq x y z
N MET A 1 8.07 -27.87 -4.76
CA MET A 1 7.58 -26.49 -4.78
C MET A 1 8.34 -25.68 -3.73
N LYS A 2 8.93 -24.56 -4.13
CA LYS A 2 9.73 -23.75 -3.21
C LYS A 2 8.83 -22.95 -2.29
N LYS A 3 9.05 -23.09 -0.98
CA LYS A 3 8.26 -22.35 0.01
C LYS A 3 8.75 -20.91 0.12
N LEU A 4 7.84 -19.96 0.08
CA LEU A 4 8.20 -18.55 0.22
C LEU A 4 8.64 -18.24 1.66
N THR A 5 9.70 -17.47 1.79
CA THR A 5 10.15 -16.99 3.09
C THR A 5 9.28 -15.82 3.56
N ILE A 6 9.41 -15.45 4.83
CA ILE A 6 8.72 -14.26 5.36
C ILE A 6 9.13 -13.02 4.55
N LYS A 7 10.42 -12.91 4.23
CA LYS A 7 10.92 -11.79 3.42
C LYS A 7 10.25 -11.75 2.05
N ASP A 8 10.17 -12.92 1.37
CA ASP A 8 9.52 -12.99 0.06
C ASP A 8 8.07 -12.54 0.11
N GLN A 9 7.33 -12.99 1.13
CA GLN A 9 5.93 -12.64 1.30
C GLN A 9 5.75 -11.14 1.58
N LEU A 10 6.65 -10.54 2.38
CA LEU A 10 6.60 -9.11 2.65
C LEU A 10 6.95 -8.28 1.42
N GLU A 11 7.86 -8.76 0.57
CA GLU A 11 8.18 -8.09 -0.68
C GLU A 11 7.00 -8.10 -1.65
N ILE A 12 6.27 -9.21 -1.69
CA ILE A 12 5.04 -9.31 -2.49
C ILE A 12 4.00 -8.32 -1.96
N ALA A 13 3.83 -8.24 -0.64
CA ALA A 13 2.89 -7.32 -0.02
C ALA A 13 3.27 -5.85 -0.31
N GLU A 14 4.57 -5.55 -0.26
CA GLU A 14 5.06 -4.21 -0.58
C GLU A 14 4.68 -3.81 -2.00
N THR A 15 4.92 -4.71 -2.97
CA THR A 15 4.58 -4.45 -4.37
C THR A 15 3.08 -4.25 -4.55
N ASN A 16 2.27 -5.12 -3.93
CA ASN A 16 0.81 -5.03 -4.05
C ASN A 16 0.27 -3.76 -3.42
N LEU A 17 0.82 -3.33 -2.28
CA LEU A 17 0.38 -2.10 -1.63
C LEU A 17 0.80 -0.86 -2.40
N ASP A 18 1.94 -0.91 -3.07
CA ASP A 18 2.39 0.19 -3.92
C ASP A 18 1.42 0.37 -5.10
N VAL A 19 1.00 -0.72 -5.73
CA VAL A 19 0.00 -0.69 -6.79
C VAL A 19 -1.33 -0.18 -6.25
N ALA A 20 -1.75 -0.66 -5.07
CA ALA A 20 -3.00 -0.22 -4.45
C ALA A 20 -2.98 1.28 -4.14
N LYS A 21 -1.84 1.77 -3.64
CA LYS A 21 -1.66 3.19 -3.35
C LYS A 21 -1.86 4.04 -4.61
N GLU A 22 -1.25 3.63 -5.72
CA GLU A 22 -1.38 4.34 -6.98
C GLU A 22 -2.84 4.32 -7.48
N ALA A 23 -3.51 3.17 -7.36
CA ALA A 23 -4.91 3.05 -7.79
C ALA A 23 -5.82 3.97 -6.98
N VAL A 24 -5.60 4.06 -5.67
CA VAL A 24 -6.39 4.96 -4.80
C VAL A 24 -6.12 6.43 -5.18
N HIS A 25 -4.87 6.76 -5.44
CA HIS A 25 -4.49 8.10 -5.85
C HIS A 25 -5.19 8.50 -7.16
N GLU A 26 -5.19 7.61 -8.15
CA GLU A 26 -5.85 7.86 -9.43
C GLU A 26 -7.36 7.99 -9.28
N ALA A 27 -7.96 7.14 -8.44
CA ALA A 27 -9.39 7.24 -8.14
C ALA A 27 -9.72 8.61 -7.53
N ASN A 28 -8.86 9.10 -6.64
CA ASN A 28 -9.06 10.41 -6.02
C ASN A 28 -8.97 11.54 -7.06
N LEU A 29 -8.03 11.45 -7.98
CA LEU A 29 -7.89 12.45 -9.05
C LEU A 29 -9.10 12.48 -9.98
N ALA A 30 -9.73 11.33 -10.21
CA ALA A 30 -10.93 11.24 -11.06
C ALA A 30 -12.20 11.60 -10.33
N CYS A 31 -12.16 11.73 -9.02
CA CYS A 31 -13.34 11.95 -8.19
C CYS A 31 -13.77 13.42 -8.22
N THR A 32 -15.07 13.65 -8.43
CA THR A 32 -15.64 15.01 -8.44
C THR A 32 -16.45 15.31 -7.18
N ASP A 33 -16.74 14.29 -6.36
CA ASP A 33 -17.50 14.43 -5.14
C ASP A 33 -16.55 14.70 -3.96
N TYR A 34 -16.79 15.79 -3.23
CA TYR A 34 -15.94 16.19 -2.11
C TYR A 34 -15.89 15.12 -1.01
N GLU A 35 -17.06 14.56 -0.64
CA GLU A 35 -17.10 13.55 0.42
C GLU A 35 -16.36 12.28 0.03
N GLU A 36 -16.52 11.84 -1.21
CA GLU A 36 -15.82 10.67 -1.73
C GLU A 36 -14.32 10.91 -1.79
N SER A 37 -13.92 12.08 -2.26
CA SER A 37 -12.51 12.48 -2.33
C SER A 37 -11.87 12.47 -0.93
N LYS A 38 -12.60 12.95 0.07
CA LYS A 38 -12.12 12.96 1.45
C LYS A 38 -11.87 11.55 1.96
N ARG A 39 -12.80 10.61 1.69
CA ARG A 39 -12.63 9.21 2.07
C ARG A 39 -11.44 8.56 1.37
N LEU A 40 -11.26 8.86 0.09
CA LEU A 40 -10.15 8.31 -0.68
C LEU A 40 -8.80 8.81 -0.16
N ARG A 41 -8.72 10.06 0.30
CA ARG A 41 -7.49 10.58 0.89
C ARG A 41 -7.16 9.88 2.20
N ILE A 42 -8.17 9.61 3.02
CA ILE A 42 -7.97 8.86 4.26
C ILE A 42 -7.47 7.46 3.96
N LEU A 43 -8.09 6.80 2.99
CA LEU A 43 -7.68 5.46 2.56
C LEU A 43 -6.24 5.46 2.04
N TYR A 44 -5.87 6.47 1.26
CA TYR A 44 -4.51 6.62 0.76
C TYR A 44 -3.50 6.69 1.89
N TYR A 45 -3.80 7.45 2.95
CA TYR A 45 -2.92 7.55 4.10
C TYR A 45 -2.79 6.22 4.84
N HIS A 46 -3.89 5.46 4.96
CA HIS A 46 -3.84 4.14 5.58
C HIS A 46 -2.96 3.18 4.80
N VAL A 47 -3.13 3.12 3.49
CA VAL A 47 -2.33 2.24 2.62
C VAL A 47 -0.86 2.64 2.70
N THR A 48 -0.56 3.92 2.66
CA THR A 48 0.81 4.43 2.75
C THR A 48 1.44 4.06 4.09
N SER A 49 0.69 4.18 5.18
CA SER A 49 1.17 3.85 6.52
C SER A 49 1.54 2.37 6.63
N VAL A 50 0.67 1.48 6.13
CA VAL A 50 0.93 0.04 6.14
C VAL A 50 2.16 -0.28 5.28
N LEU A 51 2.27 0.35 4.12
CA LEU A 51 3.42 0.16 3.23
C LEU A 51 4.73 0.53 3.92
N LEU A 52 4.76 1.65 4.66
CA LEU A 52 5.94 2.06 5.39
C LEU A 52 6.30 1.07 6.50
N GLU A 53 5.29 0.51 7.17
CA GLU A 53 5.52 -0.51 8.19
C GLU A 53 6.16 -1.76 7.60
N ILE A 54 5.69 -2.18 6.42
CA ILE A 54 6.25 -3.34 5.73
C ILE A 54 7.70 -3.08 5.34
N ARG A 55 7.99 -1.90 4.80
CA ARG A 55 9.37 -1.53 4.44
C ARG A 55 10.29 -1.53 5.66
N ASP A 56 9.79 -1.04 6.80
CA ASP A 56 10.55 -1.04 8.04
C ASP A 56 10.85 -2.47 8.50
N ASN A 57 9.86 -3.35 8.44
CA ASN A 57 10.06 -4.76 8.80
C ASN A 57 11.05 -5.44 7.86
N LEU A 58 11.02 -5.13 6.57
CA LEU A 58 11.97 -5.69 5.62
C LEU A 58 13.40 -5.30 5.97
N LYS A 59 13.61 -4.06 6.42
CA LYS A 59 14.94 -3.61 6.86
C LYS A 59 15.44 -4.40 8.05
N LYS A 60 14.54 -4.82 8.94
CA LYS A 60 14.90 -5.57 10.14
C LYS A 60 15.21 -7.03 9.85
N LEU A 61 14.84 -7.53 8.68
CA LEU A 61 15.02 -8.93 8.30
C LEU A 61 16.38 -9.20 7.62
N LYS A 62 17.29 -8.31 7.65
CA LYS A 62 18.61 -8.51 7.05
C LYS A 62 19.42 -9.59 7.75
#